data_9c3eb0422222d010b108015ddf22cd73
#
_entry.id   9c3eb0422222d010b108015ddf22cd73
#
_cell.length_a   1.000
_cell.length_b   1.000
_cell.length_c   1.000
_cell.angle_alpha   90.00
_cell.angle_beta   90.00
_cell.angle_gamma   90.00
#
_symmetry.space_group_name_H-M   'P 1'
#
loop_
_entity.id
_entity.type
_entity.pdbx_description
1 polymer ?
#
loop_
_entity_poly.entity_id
_entity_poly.type
_entity_poly.pdbx_seq_one_letter_code
_entity_poly.pdbx_strand_id
1 'polypeptide(L)'
;NERSTTQRLGRRTKPRLASASLTTSSAMPCACAAAAGAFDAYAATTREERARFLEAIADEIEARAEAITEIGTQESGLPEARLNGERGRTTGQLRLFAEHIRKGDYLDRRTDKALPDRQPAPRPELRMMQIPVGPVAVFGASNFPLAFSTAGGDTAAALAAGCPVVVKGHSAHPGTG
;
A
#
# COMPACT_ATOMS: atom_id res chain seq x y z
N ASN A 1 -10.71 -68.05 5.66
CA ASN A 1 -10.56 -67.12 6.78
C ASN A 1 -9.69 -65.92 6.34
N GLU A 2 -10.28 -65.06 5.59
CA GLU A 2 -9.64 -63.75 5.28
C GLU A 2 -10.28 -62.67 6.14
N ARG A 3 -9.49 -62.10 7.01
CA ARG A 3 -9.90 -60.95 7.83
C ARG A 3 -9.62 -59.67 7.04
N SER A 4 -10.69 -59.04 6.57
CA SER A 4 -10.66 -57.70 6.02
C SER A 4 -10.25 -56.66 7.07
N THR A 5 -9.09 -56.07 6.89
CA THR A 5 -8.61 -54.94 7.72
C THR A 5 -9.07 -53.63 7.08
N THR A 6 -10.18 -53.11 7.58
CA THR A 6 -10.69 -51.79 7.18
C THR A 6 -9.80 -50.71 7.84
N GLN A 7 -8.92 -50.09 7.04
CA GLN A 7 -8.18 -48.90 7.45
C GLN A 7 -9.13 -47.74 7.59
N ARG A 8 -9.32 -47.26 8.81
CA ARG A 8 -9.99 -45.98 9.09
C ARG A 8 -9.08 -44.81 8.62
N LEU A 9 -9.48 -44.16 7.54
CA LEU A 9 -8.91 -42.86 7.14
C LEU A 9 -9.18 -41.84 8.24
N GLY A 10 -8.11 -41.46 8.97
CA GLY A 10 -8.15 -40.39 9.92
C GLY A 10 -8.52 -39.07 9.23
N ARG A 11 -9.62 -38.47 9.66
CA ARG A 11 -9.97 -37.10 9.28
C ARG A 11 -8.86 -36.17 9.71
N ARG A 12 -8.09 -35.63 8.76
CA ARG A 12 -7.22 -34.48 8.99
C ARG A 12 -8.12 -33.31 9.32
N THR A 13 -8.17 -32.92 10.57
CA THR A 13 -8.72 -31.64 10.99
C THR A 13 -7.83 -30.53 10.43
N LYS A 14 -8.35 -29.75 9.48
CA LYS A 14 -7.70 -28.53 9.03
C LYS A 14 -7.54 -27.59 10.24
N PRO A 15 -6.37 -26.96 10.43
CA PRO A 15 -6.24 -25.96 11.47
C PRO A 15 -7.26 -24.85 11.18
N ARG A 16 -8.15 -24.59 12.12
CA ARG A 16 -8.97 -23.37 12.12
C ARG A 16 -7.99 -22.21 12.29
N LEU A 17 -7.75 -21.45 11.23
CA LEU A 17 -7.22 -20.11 11.35
C LEU A 17 -8.17 -19.37 12.28
N ALA A 18 -7.68 -19.01 13.46
CA ALA A 18 -8.40 -18.15 14.38
C ALA A 18 -8.60 -16.82 13.66
N SER A 19 -9.80 -16.58 13.13
CA SER A 19 -10.19 -15.24 12.72
C SER A 19 -10.21 -14.40 13.98
N ALA A 20 -9.16 -13.59 14.18
CA ALA A 20 -9.21 -12.51 15.14
C ALA A 20 -10.26 -11.52 14.60
N SER A 21 -11.50 -11.71 15.02
CA SER A 21 -12.56 -10.72 14.91
C SER A 21 -12.18 -9.57 15.84
N LEU A 22 -11.28 -8.71 15.37
CA LEU A 22 -11.10 -7.40 15.94
C LEU A 22 -12.43 -6.68 15.71
N THR A 23 -13.16 -6.47 16.78
CA THR A 23 -14.36 -5.67 16.77
C THR A 23 -14.02 -4.31 16.17
N THR A 24 -14.59 -4.03 15.02
CA THR A 24 -14.32 -2.90 14.11
C THR A 24 -14.38 -1.53 14.81
N SER A 25 -14.95 -1.47 16.01
CA SER A 25 -15.20 -0.23 16.75
C SER A 25 -13.96 0.41 17.40
N SER A 26 -12.94 -0.36 17.79
CA SER A 26 -11.76 0.18 18.50
C SER A 26 -10.49 0.21 17.64
N ALA A 27 -10.36 -0.67 16.65
CA ALA A 27 -9.16 -0.77 15.82
C ALA A 27 -9.00 0.40 14.86
N MET A 28 -10.09 0.90 14.28
CA MET A 28 -10.04 2.00 13.32
C MET A 28 -9.59 3.34 13.93
N PRO A 29 -10.12 3.78 15.09
CA PRO A 29 -9.60 4.98 15.74
C PRO A 29 -8.11 4.88 16.08
N CYS A 30 -7.63 3.72 16.54
CA CYS A 30 -6.21 3.50 16.83
C CYS A 30 -5.35 3.60 15.56
N ALA A 31 -5.77 2.99 14.45
CA ALA A 31 -5.05 3.08 13.17
C ALA A 31 -4.99 4.52 12.64
N CYS A 32 -6.10 5.25 12.72
CA CYS A 32 -6.16 6.65 12.32
C CYS A 32 -5.27 7.53 13.20
N ALA A 33 -5.29 7.31 14.52
CA ALA A 33 -4.42 8.04 15.47
C ALA A 33 -2.94 7.74 15.21
N ALA A 34 -2.58 6.49 14.95
CA ALA A 34 -1.21 6.11 14.59
C ALA A 34 -0.75 6.76 13.29
N ALA A 35 -1.59 6.77 12.26
CA ALA A 35 -1.28 7.44 11.00
C ALA A 35 -1.14 8.96 11.16
N ALA A 36 -2.00 9.59 11.96
CA ALA A 36 -1.91 11.01 12.28
C ALA A 36 -0.61 11.33 13.04
N GLY A 37 -0.25 10.50 14.04
CA GLY A 37 0.99 10.66 14.79
C GLY A 37 2.27 10.43 13.98
N ALA A 38 2.19 9.63 12.91
CA ALA A 38 3.32 9.38 12.02
C ALA A 38 3.49 10.46 10.92
N PHE A 39 2.51 11.33 10.72
CA PHE A 39 2.47 12.22 9.55
C PHE A 39 3.67 13.15 9.47
N ASP A 40 3.94 13.92 10.52
CA ASP A 40 4.99 14.94 10.48
C ASP A 40 6.37 14.31 10.21
N ALA A 41 6.67 13.19 10.88
CA ALA A 41 7.93 12.48 10.70
C ALA A 41 8.06 11.91 9.27
N TYR A 42 6.99 11.33 8.73
CA TYR A 42 7.00 10.75 7.39
C TYR A 42 7.03 11.83 6.30
N ALA A 43 6.27 12.92 6.45
CA ALA A 43 6.27 14.05 5.53
C ALA A 43 7.64 14.75 5.46
N ALA A 44 8.41 14.72 6.56
CA ALA A 44 9.76 15.29 6.64
C ALA A 44 10.85 14.40 6.01
N THR A 45 10.55 13.14 5.66
CA THR A 45 11.52 12.27 4.98
C THR A 45 11.95 12.82 3.64
N THR A 46 13.17 12.54 3.26
CA THR A 46 13.70 12.92 1.95
C THR A 46 13.04 12.09 0.84
N ARG A 47 13.09 12.58 -0.40
CA ARG A 47 12.62 11.83 -1.58
C ARG A 47 13.35 10.50 -1.74
N GLU A 48 14.65 10.49 -1.43
CA GLU A 48 15.47 9.28 -1.52
C GLU A 48 15.07 8.23 -0.47
N GLU A 49 14.79 8.64 0.76
CA GLU A 49 14.31 7.74 1.81
C GLU A 49 12.96 7.11 1.45
N ARG A 50 12.03 7.92 0.94
CA ARG A 50 10.73 7.41 0.47
C ARG A 50 10.87 6.47 -0.75
N ALA A 51 11.76 6.81 -1.69
CA ALA A 51 12.01 5.96 -2.84
C ALA A 51 12.55 4.59 -2.42
N ARG A 52 13.54 4.55 -1.52
CA ARG A 52 14.06 3.29 -0.95
C ARG A 52 13.01 2.51 -0.19
N PHE A 53 12.11 3.20 0.51
CA PHE A 53 11.01 2.54 1.22
C PHE A 53 10.04 1.86 0.24
N LEU A 54 9.66 2.52 -0.86
CA LEU A 54 8.81 1.93 -1.89
C LEU A 54 9.48 0.74 -2.59
N GLU A 55 10.77 0.82 -2.87
CA GLU A 55 11.56 -0.28 -3.41
C GLU A 55 11.62 -1.47 -2.45
N ALA A 56 11.84 -1.21 -1.16
CA ALA A 56 11.84 -2.26 -0.15
C ALA A 56 10.49 -2.98 -0.05
N ILE A 57 9.37 -2.25 -0.16
CA ILE A 57 8.03 -2.87 -0.22
C ILE A 57 7.92 -3.77 -1.46
N ALA A 58 8.38 -3.32 -2.63
CA ALA A 58 8.36 -4.11 -3.85
C ALA A 58 9.19 -5.39 -3.71
N ASP A 59 10.38 -5.31 -3.11
CA ASP A 59 11.28 -6.43 -2.91
C ASP A 59 10.69 -7.45 -1.92
N GLU A 60 10.03 -7.00 -0.85
CA GLU A 60 9.35 -7.87 0.11
C GLU A 60 8.14 -8.60 -0.50
N ILE A 61 7.41 -7.96 -1.41
CA ILE A 61 6.32 -8.59 -2.17
C ILE A 61 6.89 -9.69 -3.09
N GLU A 62 7.98 -9.42 -3.81
CA GLU A 62 8.60 -10.41 -4.69
C GLU A 62 9.23 -11.56 -3.89
N ALA A 63 9.83 -11.29 -2.74
CA ALA A 63 10.37 -12.33 -1.87
C ALA A 63 9.30 -13.31 -1.35
N ARG A 64 8.02 -12.89 -1.31
CA ARG A 64 6.87 -13.71 -0.88
C ARG A 64 5.98 -14.14 -2.04
N ALA A 65 6.48 -14.08 -3.27
CA ALA A 65 5.71 -14.31 -4.49
C ALA A 65 4.87 -15.58 -4.47
N GLU A 66 5.46 -16.69 -4.05
CA GLU A 66 4.83 -18.01 -4.03
C GLU A 66 3.68 -18.07 -3.02
N ALA A 67 3.92 -17.61 -1.79
CA ALA A 67 2.91 -17.59 -0.73
C ALA A 67 1.73 -16.65 -1.06
N ILE A 68 2.02 -15.48 -1.65
CA ILE A 68 0.99 -14.53 -2.08
C ILE A 68 0.14 -15.13 -3.21
N THR A 69 0.76 -15.80 -4.17
CA THR A 69 0.06 -16.41 -5.30
C THR A 69 -0.81 -17.58 -4.82
N GLU A 70 -0.30 -18.42 -3.94
CA GLU A 70 -1.05 -19.57 -3.39
C GLU A 70 -2.30 -19.09 -2.64
N ILE A 71 -2.15 -18.19 -1.66
CA ILE A 71 -3.29 -17.69 -0.87
C ILE A 71 -4.25 -16.89 -1.74
N GLY A 72 -3.74 -16.07 -2.66
CA GLY A 72 -4.55 -15.27 -3.56
C GLY A 72 -5.42 -16.13 -4.49
N THR A 73 -4.91 -17.24 -4.99
CA THR A 73 -5.69 -18.22 -5.78
C THR A 73 -6.78 -18.87 -4.94
N GLN A 74 -6.46 -19.24 -3.70
CA GLN A 74 -7.42 -19.86 -2.79
C GLN A 74 -8.56 -18.92 -2.39
N GLU A 75 -8.29 -17.65 -2.16
CA GLU A 75 -9.26 -16.66 -1.69
C GLU A 75 -10.09 -16.07 -2.83
N SER A 76 -9.46 -15.76 -3.96
CA SER A 76 -10.12 -15.05 -5.05
C SER A 76 -10.65 -15.96 -6.17
N GLY A 77 -10.17 -17.20 -6.27
CA GLY A 77 -10.45 -18.07 -7.39
C GLY A 77 -9.79 -17.64 -8.71
N LEU A 78 -8.93 -16.61 -8.68
CA LEU A 78 -8.21 -16.17 -9.86
C LEU A 78 -7.10 -17.14 -10.25
N PRO A 79 -6.85 -17.35 -11.55
CA PRO A 79 -5.76 -18.20 -12.01
C PRO A 79 -4.40 -17.66 -11.54
N GLU A 80 -3.46 -18.55 -11.28
CA GLU A 80 -2.09 -18.22 -10.86
C GLU A 80 -1.39 -17.25 -11.80
N ALA A 81 -1.50 -17.46 -13.11
CA ALA A 81 -0.91 -16.57 -14.12
C ALA A 81 -1.44 -15.13 -14.00
N ARG A 82 -2.73 -14.96 -13.66
CA ARG A 82 -3.33 -13.65 -13.43
C ARG A 82 -2.74 -12.98 -12.18
N LEU A 83 -2.61 -13.70 -11.07
CA LEU A 83 -2.03 -13.16 -9.83
C LEU A 83 -0.55 -12.81 -10.00
N ASN A 84 0.22 -13.64 -10.70
CA ASN A 84 1.61 -13.35 -11.04
C ASN A 84 1.74 -12.06 -11.87
N GLY A 85 0.89 -11.88 -12.88
CA GLY A 85 0.84 -10.66 -13.67
C GLY A 85 0.46 -9.43 -12.84
N GLU A 86 -0.49 -9.59 -11.94
CA GLU A 86 -0.93 -8.51 -11.05
C GLU A 86 0.13 -8.14 -10.00
N ARG A 87 0.87 -9.13 -9.46
CA ARG A 87 2.02 -8.89 -8.59
C ARG A 87 3.08 -8.06 -9.32
N GLY A 88 3.47 -8.46 -10.52
CA GLY A 88 4.44 -7.71 -11.32
C GLY A 88 3.99 -6.28 -11.62
N ARG A 89 2.70 -6.06 -11.84
CA ARG A 89 2.12 -4.71 -11.98
C ARG A 89 2.24 -3.92 -10.68
N THR A 90 1.96 -4.52 -9.53
CA THR A 90 2.03 -3.87 -8.21
C THR A 90 3.46 -3.44 -7.88
N THR A 91 4.43 -4.35 -8.00
CA THR A 91 5.84 -4.06 -7.72
C THR A 91 6.44 -3.12 -8.75
N GLY A 92 6.04 -3.24 -10.01
CA GLY A 92 6.41 -2.30 -11.07
C GLY A 92 5.94 -0.88 -10.78
N GLN A 93 4.73 -0.71 -10.26
CA GLN A 93 4.19 0.61 -9.90
C GLN A 93 4.91 1.23 -8.70
N LEU A 94 5.24 0.44 -7.68
CA LEU A 94 6.04 0.90 -6.55
C LEU A 94 7.41 1.43 -7.00
N ARG A 95 8.10 0.70 -7.88
CA ARG A 95 9.39 1.13 -8.45
C ARG A 95 9.25 2.35 -9.36
N LEU A 96 8.18 2.42 -10.15
CA LEU A 96 7.87 3.60 -10.97
C LEU A 96 7.74 4.86 -10.11
N PHE A 97 6.99 4.80 -9.01
CA PHE A 97 6.85 5.93 -8.09
C PHE A 97 8.18 6.26 -7.40
N ALA A 98 8.96 5.27 -7.01
CA ALA A 98 10.29 5.49 -6.43
C ALA A 98 11.19 6.29 -7.39
N GLU A 99 11.23 5.91 -8.67
CA GLU A 99 11.97 6.65 -9.69
C GLU A 99 11.42 8.07 -9.89
N HIS A 100 10.09 8.19 -10.00
CA HIS A 100 9.42 9.47 -10.23
C HIS A 100 9.70 10.49 -9.13
N ILE A 101 9.60 10.08 -7.85
CA ILE A 101 9.82 11.01 -6.75
C ILE A 101 11.27 11.45 -6.61
N ARG A 102 12.24 10.63 -7.04
CA ARG A 102 13.66 11.03 -7.09
C ARG A 102 13.87 12.23 -8.00
N LYS A 103 13.17 12.31 -9.14
CA LYS A 103 13.23 13.43 -10.09
C LYS A 103 12.73 14.74 -9.44
N GLY A 104 11.66 14.66 -8.68
CA GLY A 104 11.13 15.79 -7.90
C GLY A 104 10.21 16.73 -8.67
N ASP A 105 9.86 16.41 -9.92
CA ASP A 105 9.01 17.24 -10.77
C ASP A 105 7.59 17.36 -10.22
N TYR A 106 7.11 16.30 -9.53
CA TYR A 106 5.80 16.29 -8.88
C TYR A 106 5.61 17.38 -7.82
N LEU A 107 6.70 17.98 -7.32
CA LEU A 107 6.63 19.08 -6.36
C LEU A 107 6.14 20.39 -7.00
N ASP A 108 6.10 20.48 -8.33
CA ASP A 108 5.61 21.64 -9.09
C ASP A 108 6.10 22.98 -8.48
N ARG A 109 7.43 23.09 -8.34
CA ARG A 109 8.04 24.27 -7.73
C ARG A 109 7.89 25.49 -8.62
N ARG A 110 7.27 26.53 -8.09
CA ARG A 110 7.07 27.81 -8.77
C ARG A 110 7.71 28.93 -7.97
N THR A 111 8.30 29.88 -8.68
CA THR A 111 8.88 31.08 -8.07
C THR A 111 8.44 32.30 -8.85
N ASP A 112 7.79 33.25 -8.15
CA ASP A 112 7.46 34.56 -8.64
C ASP A 112 8.46 35.58 -8.07
N LYS A 113 9.18 36.26 -8.96
CA LYS A 113 10.17 37.27 -8.54
C LYS A 113 9.49 38.42 -7.80
N ALA A 114 10.21 39.03 -6.89
CA ALA A 114 9.80 40.28 -6.24
C ALA A 114 9.54 41.38 -7.27
N LEU A 115 8.53 42.21 -7.01
CA LEU A 115 8.21 43.43 -7.77
C LEU A 115 8.11 44.58 -6.77
N PRO A 116 9.26 45.17 -6.36
CA PRO A 116 9.29 46.20 -5.31
C PRO A 116 8.57 47.49 -5.71
N ASP A 117 8.59 47.85 -7.00
CA ASP A 117 7.99 49.08 -7.53
C ASP A 117 6.54 48.90 -8.01
N ARG A 118 5.94 47.74 -7.81
CA ARG A 118 4.55 47.46 -8.23
C ARG A 118 3.57 48.38 -7.48
N GLN A 119 2.60 48.95 -8.23
CA GLN A 119 1.48 49.69 -7.65
C GLN A 119 0.21 48.82 -7.62
N PRO A 120 -0.70 49.01 -6.65
CA PRO A 120 -0.68 49.98 -5.51
C PRO A 120 0.19 49.51 -4.33
N ALA A 121 0.71 48.25 -4.38
CA ALA A 121 1.57 47.71 -3.32
C ALA A 121 2.68 46.83 -3.91
N PRO A 122 3.89 46.84 -3.33
CA PRO A 122 4.98 45.98 -3.74
C PRO A 122 4.60 44.48 -3.53
N ARG A 123 5.18 43.61 -4.35
CA ARG A 123 5.05 42.16 -4.20
C ARG A 123 6.41 41.58 -3.75
N PRO A 124 6.48 40.83 -2.64
CA PRO A 124 7.69 40.08 -2.29
C PRO A 124 7.94 38.90 -3.25
N GLU A 125 9.11 38.30 -3.17
CA GLU A 125 9.35 37.03 -3.82
C GLU A 125 8.45 35.94 -3.22
N LEU A 126 7.73 35.20 -4.07
CA LEU A 126 6.83 34.12 -3.68
C LEU A 126 7.38 32.81 -4.18
N ARG A 127 7.34 31.78 -3.33
CA ARG A 127 7.72 30.41 -3.68
C ARG A 127 6.59 29.46 -3.29
N MET A 128 6.25 28.55 -4.18
CA MET A 128 5.22 27.55 -3.99
C MET A 128 5.76 26.16 -4.34
N MET A 129 5.31 25.15 -3.62
CA MET A 129 5.50 23.74 -3.98
C MET A 129 4.33 22.90 -3.44
N GLN A 130 4.16 21.71 -4.00
CA GLN A 130 3.21 20.71 -3.47
C GLN A 130 3.76 20.11 -2.18
N ILE A 131 2.88 19.90 -1.20
CA ILE A 131 3.17 19.26 0.08
C ILE A 131 2.21 18.12 0.35
N PRO A 132 2.56 17.12 1.19
CA PRO A 132 1.65 16.06 1.62
C PRO A 132 0.39 16.62 2.29
N VAL A 133 -0.76 16.02 2.02
CA VAL A 133 -2.06 16.50 2.55
C VAL A 133 -2.40 15.95 3.94
N GLY A 134 -1.70 14.90 4.39
CA GLY A 134 -2.00 14.20 5.64
C GLY A 134 -2.18 12.69 5.44
N PRO A 135 -2.65 11.95 6.45
CA PRO A 135 -2.96 10.54 6.33
C PRO A 135 -4.05 10.27 5.28
N VAL A 136 -3.88 9.19 4.52
CA VAL A 136 -4.78 8.77 3.43
C VAL A 136 -5.43 7.44 3.79
N ALA A 137 -6.76 7.35 3.65
CA ALA A 137 -7.48 6.09 3.73
C ALA A 137 -7.55 5.42 2.36
N VAL A 138 -7.15 4.16 2.29
CA VAL A 138 -7.20 3.33 1.07
C VAL A 138 -8.18 2.18 1.29
N PHE A 139 -9.05 1.93 0.31
CA PHE A 139 -10.03 0.86 0.33
C PHE A 139 -9.69 -0.19 -0.72
N GLY A 140 -9.32 -1.39 -0.28
CA GLY A 140 -8.98 -2.49 -1.20
C GLY A 140 -10.15 -2.91 -2.09
N ALA A 141 -9.87 -3.18 -3.37
CA ALA A 141 -10.82 -3.68 -4.33
C ALA A 141 -10.93 -5.21 -4.28
N SER A 142 -12.12 -5.76 -4.54
CA SER A 142 -12.36 -7.21 -4.55
C SER A 142 -11.73 -7.92 -5.75
N ASN A 143 -11.77 -7.29 -6.91
CA ASN A 143 -11.42 -7.87 -8.21
C ASN A 143 -9.96 -7.68 -8.63
N PHE A 144 -9.16 -6.97 -7.82
CA PHE A 144 -7.72 -6.78 -7.98
C PHE A 144 -7.03 -6.89 -6.62
N PRO A 145 -6.84 -8.13 -6.13
CA PRO A 145 -6.37 -8.37 -4.76
C PRO A 145 -4.96 -7.84 -4.46
N LEU A 146 -4.15 -7.53 -5.46
CA LEU A 146 -2.82 -6.95 -5.31
C LEU A 146 -2.74 -5.52 -5.84
N ALA A 147 -3.08 -5.28 -7.12
CA ALA A 147 -2.83 -4.01 -7.78
C ALA A 147 -3.70 -2.85 -7.26
N PHE A 148 -4.86 -3.14 -6.68
CA PHE A 148 -5.77 -2.16 -6.08
C PHE A 148 -6.19 -2.56 -4.67
N SER A 149 -5.27 -3.14 -3.91
CA SER A 149 -5.48 -3.52 -2.51
C SER A 149 -4.36 -2.94 -1.63
N THR A 150 -3.94 -3.66 -0.59
CA THR A 150 -3.09 -3.15 0.50
C THR A 150 -1.83 -2.44 0.03
N ALA A 151 -1.05 -3.02 -0.88
CA ALA A 151 0.16 -2.42 -1.44
C ALA A 151 -0.04 -1.90 -2.87
N GLY A 152 -1.29 -1.71 -3.29
CA GLY A 152 -1.62 -1.31 -4.65
C GLY A 152 -1.34 0.16 -4.96
N GLY A 153 -1.81 0.60 -6.13
CA GLY A 153 -1.51 1.91 -6.70
C GLY A 153 -1.85 3.09 -5.79
N ASP A 154 -2.99 3.03 -5.09
CA ASP A 154 -3.41 4.11 -4.19
C ASP A 154 -2.47 4.26 -3.00
N THR A 155 -2.08 3.13 -2.39
CA THR A 155 -1.08 3.09 -1.31
C THR A 155 0.28 3.60 -1.79
N ALA A 156 0.73 3.13 -2.94
CA ALA A 156 2.01 3.52 -3.52
C ALA A 156 2.06 5.04 -3.81
N ALA A 157 0.99 5.59 -4.39
CA ALA A 157 0.88 7.02 -4.68
C ALA A 157 0.89 7.88 -3.41
N ALA A 158 0.09 7.50 -2.40
CA ALA A 158 0.02 8.21 -1.13
C ALA A 158 1.37 8.21 -0.39
N LEU A 159 2.03 7.05 -0.29
CA LEU A 159 3.35 6.92 0.32
C LEU A 159 4.41 7.74 -0.45
N ALA A 160 4.40 7.69 -1.78
CA ALA A 160 5.29 8.48 -2.62
C ALA A 160 5.14 9.98 -2.35
N ALA A 161 3.90 10.45 -2.18
CA ALA A 161 3.62 11.86 -1.88
C ALA A 161 4.04 12.28 -0.45
N GLY A 162 4.35 11.35 0.45
CA GLY A 162 4.72 11.62 1.84
C GLY A 162 3.55 11.54 2.81
N CYS A 163 2.48 10.83 2.43
CA CYS A 163 1.28 10.64 3.24
C CYS A 163 1.30 9.24 3.88
N PRO A 164 1.18 9.11 5.21
CA PRO A 164 0.90 7.82 5.85
C PRO A 164 -0.44 7.26 5.38
N VAL A 165 -0.56 5.93 5.38
CA VAL A 165 -1.73 5.24 4.83
C VAL A 165 -2.40 4.37 5.89
N VAL A 166 -3.73 4.42 5.94
CA VAL A 166 -4.57 3.44 6.63
C VAL A 166 -5.31 2.64 5.59
N VAL A 167 -5.04 1.35 5.51
CA VAL A 167 -5.69 0.48 4.52
C VAL A 167 -6.84 -0.29 5.15
N LYS A 168 -8.02 -0.19 4.57
CA LYS A 168 -9.12 -1.10 4.82
C LYS A 168 -9.03 -2.24 3.79
N GLY A 169 -8.49 -3.38 4.19
CA GLY A 169 -8.42 -4.59 3.36
C GLY A 169 -9.79 -5.08 2.90
N HIS A 170 -9.86 -5.75 1.76
CA HIS A 170 -11.12 -6.29 1.25
C HIS A 170 -11.42 -7.66 1.88
N SER A 171 -12.67 -7.89 2.28
CA SER A 171 -13.10 -9.12 2.97
C SER A 171 -13.09 -10.38 2.09
N ALA A 172 -13.03 -10.23 0.76
CA ALA A 172 -12.98 -11.36 -0.16
C ALA A 172 -11.59 -12.04 -0.23
N HIS A 173 -10.52 -11.33 0.18
CA HIS A 173 -9.14 -11.83 0.12
C HIS A 173 -8.29 -11.27 1.28
N PRO A 174 -8.69 -11.54 2.54
CA PRO A 174 -8.04 -10.95 3.72
C PRO A 174 -6.60 -11.45 3.94
N GLY A 175 -6.27 -12.64 3.49
CA GLY A 175 -4.93 -13.21 3.63
C GLY A 175 -3.97 -12.77 2.53
N THR A 176 -4.50 -12.39 1.36
CA THR A 176 -3.70 -11.86 0.24
C THR A 176 -3.27 -10.41 0.51
N GLY A 177 -4.09 -9.62 1.21
CA GLY A 177 -3.81 -8.24 1.56
C GLY A 177 -2.99 -8.08 2.82
#